data_f5bf6110c1acb034bfe757878cb16c0a
#
_entry.id   f5bf6110c1acb034bfe757878cb16c0a
#
_cell.length_a   1.000
_cell.length_b   1.000
_cell.length_c   1.000
_cell.angle_alpha   90.00
_cell.angle_beta   90.00
_cell.angle_gamma   90.00
#
_symmetry.space_group_name_H-M   'P 1'
#
loop_
_entity.id
_entity.type
_entity.pdbx_description
1 polymer ?
#
loop_
_entity_poly.entity_id
_entity_poly.type
_entity_poly.pdbx_seq_one_letter_code
_entity_poly.pdbx_strand_id
1 'polypeptide(L)'
;IVMGVLAADSGAVTWMGAPVDAAIRRTIGYMPEERGLYPRMKVAEQLIYLARLHGLSTSAAKTAANQWTERLGLEERRGDEVQSLSLGNQQRVQLAAALVSDPELLILDEPFSGLDPVAVDVMSQVLLERAAAGVPTLFSSHQPDVVERLCDRVVIIRSGRLVADGTIPELQATETPRWRVVVEQAAGSPPVEAASLNLPAPTVELDDAGRLVITAAGADEQALLSAAQRLGTVRELGPVRHRLTEIFREV
;
A
#
# COMPACT_ATOMS: atom_id res chain seq x y z
N ILE A 1 -12.58 14.89 -8.26
CA ILE A 1 -13.64 14.47 -9.21
C ILE A 1 -14.61 13.50 -8.54
N VAL A 2 -14.14 12.37 -7.98
CA VAL A 2 -15.02 11.35 -7.36
C VAL A 2 -15.92 11.95 -6.27
N MET A 3 -15.35 12.76 -5.39
CA MET A 3 -16.08 13.46 -4.32
C MET A 3 -16.93 14.64 -4.83
N GLY A 4 -16.90 14.96 -6.11
CA GLY A 4 -17.71 16.02 -6.72
C GLY A 4 -17.22 17.44 -6.45
N VAL A 5 -16.01 17.63 -5.94
CA VAL A 5 -15.39 18.96 -5.74
C VAL A 5 -15.02 19.58 -7.08
N LEU A 6 -14.57 18.76 -8.03
CA LEU A 6 -14.26 19.17 -9.40
C LEU A 6 -15.13 18.39 -10.37
N ALA A 7 -15.59 19.05 -11.43
CA ALA A 7 -16.23 18.38 -12.55
C ALA A 7 -15.20 17.64 -13.41
N ALA A 8 -15.59 16.52 -14.00
CA ALA A 8 -14.79 15.87 -15.04
C ALA A 8 -14.99 16.58 -16.37
N ASP A 9 -13.92 16.79 -17.15
CA ASP A 9 -14.01 17.35 -18.49
C ASP A 9 -14.72 16.39 -19.44
N SER A 10 -14.56 15.08 -19.20
CA SER A 10 -15.22 14.00 -19.95
C SER A 10 -15.28 12.73 -19.11
N GLY A 11 -16.10 11.76 -19.54
CA GLY A 11 -16.31 10.50 -18.83
C GLY A 11 -17.29 10.62 -17.68
N ALA A 12 -17.42 9.56 -16.90
CA ALA A 12 -18.30 9.48 -15.74
C ALA A 12 -17.67 8.64 -14.63
N VAL A 13 -18.00 8.99 -13.38
CA VAL A 13 -17.66 8.16 -12.22
C VAL A 13 -18.88 7.34 -11.85
N THR A 14 -18.71 6.03 -11.76
CA THR A 14 -19.77 5.09 -11.37
C THR A 14 -19.35 4.26 -10.18
N TRP A 15 -20.33 3.91 -9.35
CA TRP A 15 -20.19 2.99 -8.23
C TRP A 15 -21.27 1.91 -8.35
N MET A 16 -20.89 0.64 -8.36
CA MET A 16 -21.82 -0.50 -8.56
C MET A 16 -22.70 -0.34 -9.81
N GLY A 17 -22.16 0.26 -10.89
CA GLY A 17 -22.87 0.50 -12.14
C GLY A 17 -23.76 1.74 -12.17
N ALA A 18 -23.96 2.43 -11.05
CA ALA A 18 -24.72 3.67 -10.97
C ALA A 18 -23.81 4.92 -10.98
N PRO A 19 -24.21 6.03 -11.60
CA PRO A 19 -23.48 7.30 -11.48
C PRO A 19 -23.35 7.74 -10.03
N VAL A 20 -22.17 8.23 -9.62
CA VAL A 20 -21.93 8.71 -8.26
C VAL A 20 -22.63 10.04 -8.05
N ASP A 21 -23.74 10.02 -7.35
CA ASP A 21 -24.52 11.18 -6.96
C ASP A 21 -24.24 11.64 -5.50
N ALA A 22 -25.02 12.59 -5.01
CA ALA A 22 -24.88 13.10 -3.64
C ALA A 22 -25.29 12.05 -2.58
N ALA A 23 -26.15 11.09 -2.90
CA ALA A 23 -26.55 10.03 -1.98
C ALA A 23 -25.41 9.02 -1.81
N ILE A 24 -24.82 8.56 -2.91
CA ILE A 24 -23.66 7.66 -2.90
C ILE A 24 -22.47 8.33 -2.20
N ARG A 25 -22.21 9.63 -2.46
CA ARG A 25 -21.09 10.33 -1.78
C ARG A 25 -21.20 10.37 -0.26
N ARG A 26 -22.41 10.30 0.29
CA ARG A 26 -22.63 10.22 1.75
C ARG A 26 -22.23 8.89 2.35
N THR A 27 -22.16 7.82 1.55
CA THR A 27 -21.69 6.50 2.00
C THR A 27 -20.18 6.33 1.83
N ILE A 28 -19.47 7.33 1.27
CA ILE A 28 -18.02 7.30 1.08
C ILE A 28 -17.33 7.95 2.28
N GLY A 29 -16.41 7.22 2.90
CA GLY A 29 -15.45 7.78 3.84
C GLY A 29 -14.31 8.45 3.09
N TYR A 30 -14.09 9.73 3.32
CA TYR A 30 -13.08 10.52 2.62
C TYR A 30 -12.05 11.09 3.59
N MET A 31 -10.79 10.90 3.25
CA MET A 31 -9.65 11.51 3.94
C MET A 31 -8.86 12.35 2.92
N PRO A 32 -8.89 13.68 3.00
CA PRO A 32 -8.07 14.54 2.14
C PRO A 32 -6.62 14.55 2.56
N GLU A 33 -5.69 14.87 1.65
CA GLU A 33 -4.27 15.06 1.93
C GLU A 33 -4.04 16.18 2.95
N GLU A 34 -4.67 17.34 2.72
CA GLU A 34 -4.66 18.43 3.66
C GLU A 34 -5.71 18.21 4.76
N ARG A 35 -5.35 18.58 5.99
CA ARG A 35 -6.14 18.29 7.18
C ARG A 35 -7.52 18.96 7.14
N GLY A 36 -8.56 18.17 6.87
CA GLY A 36 -9.96 18.60 6.90
C GLY A 36 -10.56 18.68 8.31
N LEU A 37 -9.71 18.73 9.36
CA LEU A 37 -10.16 18.71 10.76
C LEU A 37 -10.19 20.13 11.34
N TYR A 38 -11.12 20.37 12.27
CA TYR A 38 -11.21 21.63 13.03
C TYR A 38 -10.12 21.67 14.10
N PRO A 39 -9.10 22.57 13.99
CA PRO A 39 -7.89 22.48 14.82
C PRO A 39 -8.15 22.62 16.33
N ARG A 40 -9.12 23.47 16.73
CA ARG A 40 -9.46 23.77 18.13
C ARG A 40 -10.54 22.87 18.71
N MET A 41 -11.11 21.96 17.91
CA MET A 41 -12.10 21.01 18.39
C MET A 41 -11.39 19.81 19.03
N LYS A 42 -11.94 19.28 20.10
CA LYS A 42 -11.44 18.07 20.72
C LYS A 42 -11.68 16.84 19.83
N VAL A 43 -10.78 15.88 19.87
CA VAL A 43 -10.84 14.67 19.05
C VAL A 43 -12.21 13.98 19.13
N ALA A 44 -12.68 13.66 20.34
CA ALA A 44 -13.96 12.97 20.50
C ALA A 44 -15.15 13.82 20.02
N GLU A 45 -15.14 15.11 20.33
CA GLU A 45 -16.21 16.04 19.93
C GLU A 45 -16.32 16.11 18.41
N GLN A 46 -15.19 16.19 17.72
CA GLN A 46 -15.13 16.25 16.27
C GLN A 46 -15.62 14.97 15.61
N LEU A 47 -15.19 13.81 16.09
CA LEU A 47 -15.65 12.53 15.55
C LEU A 47 -17.16 12.35 15.76
N ILE A 48 -17.69 12.72 16.94
CA ILE A 48 -19.13 12.70 17.22
C ILE A 48 -19.87 13.68 16.29
N TYR A 49 -19.33 14.88 16.08
CA TYR A 49 -19.91 15.86 15.18
C TYR A 49 -20.01 15.35 13.74
N LEU A 50 -18.91 14.80 13.21
CA LEU A 50 -18.87 14.24 11.86
C LEU A 50 -19.81 13.04 11.71
N ALA A 51 -19.82 12.10 12.66
CA ALA A 51 -20.77 10.99 12.66
C ALA A 51 -22.21 11.45 12.61
N ARG A 52 -22.56 12.49 13.35
CA ARG A 52 -23.90 13.07 13.33
C ARG A 52 -24.25 13.77 12.02
N LEU A 53 -23.30 14.38 11.33
CA LEU A 53 -23.50 14.95 10.00
C LEU A 53 -23.84 13.86 8.98
N HIS A 54 -23.35 12.64 9.18
CA HIS A 54 -23.71 11.45 8.40
C HIS A 54 -25.00 10.75 8.87
N GLY A 55 -25.75 11.35 9.82
CA GLY A 55 -27.07 10.88 10.23
C GLY A 55 -27.10 9.93 11.43
N LEU A 56 -25.96 9.65 12.10
CA LEU A 56 -25.95 8.83 13.30
C LEU A 56 -26.67 9.53 14.47
N SER A 57 -27.36 8.77 15.29
CA SER A 57 -27.90 9.27 16.57
C SER A 57 -26.74 9.69 17.49
N THR A 58 -26.99 10.54 18.47
CA THR A 58 -25.95 10.99 19.42
C THR A 58 -25.32 9.82 20.17
N SER A 59 -26.09 8.79 20.53
CA SER A 59 -25.56 7.60 21.19
C SER A 59 -24.69 6.77 20.26
N ALA A 60 -25.13 6.50 19.04
CA ALA A 60 -24.37 5.77 18.03
C ALA A 60 -23.07 6.51 17.65
N ALA A 61 -23.14 7.84 17.48
CA ALA A 61 -21.96 8.66 17.20
C ALA A 61 -20.90 8.59 18.33
N LYS A 62 -21.33 8.62 19.60
CA LYS A 62 -20.43 8.44 20.74
C LYS A 62 -19.77 7.05 20.76
N THR A 63 -20.58 6.01 20.50
CA THR A 63 -20.06 4.64 20.42
C THR A 63 -19.04 4.49 19.30
N ALA A 64 -19.33 4.98 18.10
CA ALA A 64 -18.42 4.95 16.96
C ALA A 64 -17.13 5.75 17.23
N ALA A 65 -17.24 6.95 17.79
CA ALA A 65 -16.08 7.76 18.16
C ALA A 65 -15.18 7.06 19.18
N ASN A 66 -15.76 6.41 20.20
CA ASN A 66 -14.99 5.64 21.18
C ASN A 66 -14.30 4.42 20.53
N GLN A 67 -15.02 3.66 19.71
CA GLN A 67 -14.48 2.50 18.99
C GLN A 67 -13.29 2.88 18.11
N TRP A 68 -13.43 3.91 17.28
CA TRP A 68 -12.36 4.30 16.34
C TRP A 68 -11.17 4.94 17.05
N THR A 69 -11.39 5.71 18.10
CA THR A 69 -10.26 6.22 18.90
C THR A 69 -9.49 5.10 19.60
N GLU A 70 -10.17 4.07 20.11
CA GLU A 70 -9.55 2.89 20.69
C GLU A 70 -8.75 2.10 19.64
N ARG A 71 -9.35 1.77 18.50
CA ARG A 71 -8.71 1.03 17.39
C ARG A 71 -7.46 1.72 16.85
N LEU A 72 -7.44 3.04 16.88
CA LEU A 72 -6.34 3.86 16.35
C LEU A 72 -5.35 4.34 17.45
N GLY A 73 -5.49 3.87 18.68
CA GLY A 73 -4.60 4.19 19.80
C GLY A 73 -4.66 5.68 20.20
N LEU A 74 -5.87 6.25 20.20
CA LEU A 74 -6.16 7.65 20.51
C LEU A 74 -7.00 7.82 21.80
N GLU A 75 -7.22 6.78 22.59
CA GLU A 75 -8.11 6.83 23.77
C GLU A 75 -7.74 7.94 24.75
N GLU A 76 -6.47 8.04 25.07
CA GLU A 76 -5.95 9.04 26.01
C GLU A 76 -5.96 10.46 25.42
N ARG A 77 -6.15 10.59 24.11
CA ARG A 77 -6.15 11.85 23.36
C ARG A 77 -7.54 12.36 23.02
N ARG A 78 -8.61 11.66 23.43
CA ARG A 78 -10.01 12.03 23.15
C ARG A 78 -10.38 13.44 23.60
N GLY A 79 -9.78 13.91 24.69
CA GLY A 79 -9.98 15.23 25.26
C GLY A 79 -9.08 16.33 24.72
N ASP A 80 -8.07 15.99 23.92
CA ASP A 80 -7.08 16.93 23.40
C ASP A 80 -7.63 17.67 22.17
N GLU A 81 -7.22 18.92 21.98
CA GLU A 81 -7.47 19.65 20.74
C GLU A 81 -6.66 19.03 19.60
N VAL A 82 -7.25 18.91 18.41
CA VAL A 82 -6.58 18.31 17.24
C VAL A 82 -5.24 18.97 16.94
N GLN A 83 -5.16 20.29 17.03
CA GLN A 83 -3.91 21.05 16.75
C GLN A 83 -2.77 20.74 17.73
N SER A 84 -3.05 20.23 18.92
CA SER A 84 -2.05 19.88 19.93
C SER A 84 -1.41 18.52 19.71
N LEU A 85 -1.97 17.71 18.80
CA LEU A 85 -1.50 16.36 18.50
C LEU A 85 -0.28 16.38 17.58
N SER A 86 0.56 15.35 17.69
CA SER A 86 1.59 15.06 16.68
C SER A 86 0.96 14.81 15.31
N LEU A 87 1.73 14.99 14.23
CA LEU A 87 1.28 14.74 12.86
C LEU A 87 0.65 13.34 12.72
N GLY A 88 1.31 12.30 13.22
CA GLY A 88 0.82 10.93 13.15
C GLY A 88 -0.51 10.73 13.90
N ASN A 89 -0.70 11.37 15.06
CA ASN A 89 -1.98 11.31 15.75
C ASN A 89 -3.07 12.08 15.00
N GLN A 90 -2.75 13.22 14.39
CA GLN A 90 -3.71 13.94 13.54
C GLN A 90 -4.13 13.11 12.33
N GLN A 91 -3.22 12.39 11.68
CA GLN A 91 -3.55 11.46 10.59
C GLN A 91 -4.46 10.33 11.05
N ARG A 92 -4.20 9.76 12.24
CA ARG A 92 -5.09 8.74 12.82
C ARG A 92 -6.49 9.29 13.13
N VAL A 93 -6.60 10.54 13.63
CA VAL A 93 -7.90 11.20 13.81
C VAL A 93 -8.60 11.42 12.48
N GLN A 94 -7.87 11.74 11.43
CA GLN A 94 -8.42 11.93 10.08
C GLN A 94 -8.96 10.62 9.50
N LEU A 95 -8.23 9.51 9.69
CA LEU A 95 -8.72 8.19 9.33
C LEU A 95 -9.95 7.80 10.17
N ALA A 96 -9.94 8.07 11.49
CA ALA A 96 -11.12 7.86 12.35
C ALA A 96 -12.34 8.64 11.84
N ALA A 97 -12.14 9.88 11.38
CA ALA A 97 -13.19 10.71 10.81
C ALA A 97 -13.78 10.13 9.52
N ALA A 98 -12.94 9.54 8.67
CA ALA A 98 -13.38 8.86 7.45
C ALA A 98 -14.16 7.56 7.74
N LEU A 99 -13.88 6.92 8.89
CA LEU A 99 -14.45 5.62 9.26
C LEU A 99 -15.69 5.73 10.17
N VAL A 100 -15.88 6.87 10.84
CA VAL A 100 -16.87 7.01 11.93
C VAL A 100 -18.31 6.82 11.50
N SER A 101 -18.61 7.02 10.21
CA SER A 101 -19.95 6.83 9.62
C SER A 101 -20.23 5.42 9.11
N ASP A 102 -19.29 4.48 9.30
CA ASP A 102 -19.31 3.12 8.74
C ASP A 102 -19.52 3.11 7.22
N PRO A 103 -18.55 3.64 6.45
CA PRO A 103 -18.70 3.85 5.02
C PRO A 103 -18.69 2.54 4.22
N GLU A 104 -19.29 2.56 3.00
CA GLU A 104 -19.28 1.47 2.03
C GLU A 104 -18.05 1.50 1.11
N LEU A 105 -17.34 2.62 1.03
CA LEU A 105 -16.12 2.84 0.25
C LEU A 105 -15.24 3.84 0.99
N LEU A 106 -13.94 3.60 1.01
CA LEU A 106 -12.94 4.54 1.50
C LEU A 106 -12.16 5.16 0.33
N ILE A 107 -12.01 6.49 0.36
CA ILE A 107 -11.13 7.24 -0.54
C ILE A 107 -10.19 8.06 0.33
N LEU A 108 -8.89 7.74 0.27
CA LEU A 108 -7.88 8.31 1.16
C LEU A 108 -6.76 8.92 0.31
N ASP A 109 -6.48 10.18 0.55
CA ASP A 109 -5.42 10.91 -0.15
C ASP A 109 -4.18 11.00 0.72
N GLU A 110 -3.09 10.34 0.29
CA GLU A 110 -1.81 10.24 0.99
C GLU A 110 -1.94 9.88 2.49
N PRO A 111 -2.69 8.83 2.88
CA PRO A 111 -3.01 8.56 4.29
C PRO A 111 -1.79 8.25 5.15
N PHE A 112 -0.68 7.84 4.56
CA PHE A 112 0.54 7.44 5.26
C PHE A 112 1.65 8.49 5.24
N SER A 113 1.39 9.66 4.66
CA SER A 113 2.39 10.72 4.51
C SER A 113 2.86 11.24 5.88
N GLY A 114 4.19 11.27 6.09
CA GLY A 114 4.81 11.81 7.30
C GLY A 114 4.61 10.97 8.56
N LEU A 115 4.22 9.70 8.43
CA LEU A 115 4.04 8.78 9.54
C LEU A 115 5.33 8.02 9.88
N ASP A 116 5.50 7.71 11.16
CA ASP A 116 6.47 6.72 11.61
C ASP A 116 6.00 5.28 11.28
N PRO A 117 6.89 4.28 11.27
CA PRO A 117 6.52 2.90 10.95
C PRO A 117 5.41 2.32 11.81
N VAL A 118 5.36 2.68 13.11
CA VAL A 118 4.33 2.18 14.05
C VAL A 118 2.95 2.72 13.67
N ALA A 119 2.87 4.01 13.32
CA ALA A 119 1.63 4.63 12.86
C ALA A 119 1.16 4.02 11.53
N VAL A 120 2.09 3.78 10.59
CA VAL A 120 1.80 3.10 9.32
C VAL A 120 1.21 1.72 9.57
N ASP A 121 1.79 0.93 10.48
CA ASP A 121 1.31 -0.42 10.78
C ASP A 121 -0.10 -0.42 11.40
N VAL A 122 -0.38 0.46 12.37
CA VAL A 122 -1.71 0.60 12.99
C VAL A 122 -2.77 0.95 11.94
N MET A 123 -2.50 1.96 11.10
CA MET A 123 -3.45 2.38 10.07
C MET A 123 -3.63 1.32 8.98
N SER A 124 -2.54 0.66 8.57
CA SER A 124 -2.57 -0.44 7.60
C SER A 124 -3.46 -1.59 8.07
N GLN A 125 -3.32 -1.98 9.34
CA GLN A 125 -4.14 -3.05 9.91
C GLN A 125 -5.63 -2.70 9.90
N VAL A 126 -5.99 -1.48 10.26
CA VAL A 126 -7.39 -1.01 10.19
C VAL A 126 -7.92 -1.07 8.75
N LEU A 127 -7.15 -0.65 7.75
CA LEU A 127 -7.57 -0.71 6.35
C LEU A 127 -7.73 -2.14 5.85
N LEU A 128 -6.80 -3.05 6.20
CA LEU A 128 -6.91 -4.48 5.86
C LEU A 128 -8.14 -5.13 6.50
N GLU A 129 -8.46 -4.81 7.76
CA GLU A 129 -9.66 -5.29 8.43
C GLU A 129 -10.94 -4.77 7.76
N ARG A 130 -10.95 -3.51 7.30
CA ARG A 130 -12.11 -2.96 6.55
C ARG A 130 -12.25 -3.63 5.18
N ALA A 131 -11.14 -3.85 4.47
CA ALA A 131 -11.13 -4.60 3.20
C ALA A 131 -11.66 -6.04 3.40
N ALA A 132 -11.21 -6.74 4.44
CA ALA A 132 -11.69 -8.07 4.79
C ALA A 132 -13.19 -8.10 5.16
N ALA A 133 -13.73 -6.99 5.69
CA ALA A 133 -15.15 -6.80 5.94
C ALA A 133 -15.95 -6.41 4.68
N GLY A 134 -15.31 -6.35 3.50
CA GLY A 134 -15.94 -6.04 2.22
C GLY A 134 -16.05 -4.55 1.91
N VAL A 135 -15.34 -3.67 2.61
CA VAL A 135 -15.27 -2.24 2.33
C VAL A 135 -14.04 -1.95 1.47
N PRO A 136 -14.18 -1.72 0.16
CA PRO A 136 -13.05 -1.40 -0.69
C PRO A 136 -12.42 -0.06 -0.33
N THR A 137 -11.10 0.02 -0.51
CA THR A 137 -10.32 1.22 -0.22
C THR A 137 -9.54 1.64 -1.44
N LEU A 138 -9.74 2.87 -1.89
CA LEU A 138 -8.90 3.55 -2.87
C LEU A 138 -8.03 4.57 -2.15
N PHE A 139 -6.72 4.46 -2.26
CA PHE A 139 -5.83 5.47 -1.70
C PHE A 139 -4.72 5.87 -2.68
N SER A 140 -4.30 7.13 -2.60
CA SER A 140 -3.09 7.61 -3.26
C SER A 140 -1.88 7.38 -2.35
N SER A 141 -0.71 7.10 -2.93
CA SER A 141 0.55 7.05 -2.21
C SER A 141 1.74 7.21 -3.14
N HIS A 142 2.79 7.84 -2.64
CA HIS A 142 4.11 7.89 -3.26
C HIS A 142 5.10 6.92 -2.58
N GLN A 143 4.63 6.02 -1.71
CA GLN A 143 5.42 5.05 -0.95
C GLN A 143 5.23 3.63 -1.52
N PRO A 144 6.08 3.15 -2.46
CA PRO A 144 5.90 1.86 -3.12
C PRO A 144 5.81 0.67 -2.15
N ASP A 145 6.59 0.69 -1.06
CA ASP A 145 6.61 -0.41 -0.08
C ASP A 145 5.25 -0.56 0.64
N VAL A 146 4.56 0.57 0.91
CA VAL A 146 3.22 0.56 1.50
C VAL A 146 2.21 0.04 0.48
N VAL A 147 2.32 0.48 -0.79
CA VAL A 147 1.47 0.04 -1.89
C VAL A 147 1.61 -1.47 -2.11
N GLU A 148 2.85 -2.00 -2.19
CA GLU A 148 3.11 -3.44 -2.34
C GLU A 148 2.48 -4.28 -1.22
N ARG A 149 2.44 -3.74 0.00
CA ARG A 149 1.94 -4.45 1.17
C ARG A 149 0.41 -4.44 1.30
N LEU A 150 -0.25 -3.39 0.81
CA LEU A 150 -1.66 -3.15 1.10
C LEU A 150 -2.59 -3.30 -0.11
N CYS A 151 -2.07 -3.14 -1.34
CA CYS A 151 -2.92 -3.10 -2.52
C CYS A 151 -3.03 -4.46 -3.20
N ASP A 152 -4.24 -4.78 -3.68
CA ASP A 152 -4.47 -5.89 -4.60
C ASP A 152 -4.19 -5.45 -6.05
N ARG A 153 -4.49 -4.17 -6.36
CA ARG A 153 -4.36 -3.58 -7.69
C ARG A 153 -3.79 -2.17 -7.59
N VAL A 154 -2.94 -1.82 -8.53
CA VAL A 154 -2.25 -0.52 -8.59
C VAL A 154 -2.49 0.15 -9.93
N VAL A 155 -2.72 1.45 -9.88
CA VAL A 155 -2.79 2.34 -11.05
C VAL A 155 -1.66 3.36 -10.92
N ILE A 156 -0.76 3.42 -11.89
CA ILE A 156 0.34 4.38 -11.92
C ILE A 156 -0.01 5.52 -12.87
N ILE A 157 0.01 6.74 -12.33
CA ILE A 157 -0.26 7.97 -13.09
C ILE A 157 0.99 8.85 -13.06
N ARG A 158 1.40 9.32 -14.23
CA ARG A 158 2.50 10.28 -14.40
C ARG A 158 2.13 11.36 -15.38
N SER A 159 2.34 12.62 -14.99
CA SER A 159 2.03 13.80 -15.85
C SER A 159 0.59 13.77 -16.42
N GLY A 160 -0.38 13.34 -15.59
CA GLY A 160 -1.78 13.27 -15.97
C GLY A 160 -2.15 12.12 -16.92
N ARG A 161 -1.24 11.16 -17.14
CA ARG A 161 -1.48 9.99 -17.99
C ARG A 161 -1.40 8.71 -17.19
N LEU A 162 -2.27 7.78 -17.53
CA LEU A 162 -2.19 6.40 -17.05
C LEU A 162 -0.96 5.74 -17.69
N VAL A 163 -0.06 5.24 -16.87
CA VAL A 163 1.17 4.58 -17.31
C VAL A 163 1.12 3.08 -17.13
N ALA A 164 0.56 2.62 -16.02
CA ALA A 164 0.36 1.20 -15.73
C ALA A 164 -0.91 0.99 -14.90
N ASP A 165 -1.55 -0.16 -15.09
CA ASP A 165 -2.71 -0.62 -14.35
C ASP A 165 -2.68 -2.15 -14.29
N GLY A 166 -2.67 -2.71 -13.08
CA GLY A 166 -2.62 -4.15 -12.89
C GLY A 166 -2.55 -4.55 -11.42
N THR A 167 -2.61 -5.86 -11.17
CA THR A 167 -2.29 -6.43 -9.86
C THR A 167 -0.79 -6.30 -9.58
N ILE A 168 -0.40 -6.36 -8.31
CA ILE A 168 1.03 -6.33 -7.92
C ILE A 168 1.83 -7.41 -8.68
N PRO A 169 1.41 -8.68 -8.73
CA PRO A 169 2.13 -9.70 -9.50
C PRO A 169 2.22 -9.40 -11.01
N GLU A 170 1.16 -8.86 -11.63
CA GLU A 170 1.18 -8.49 -13.05
C GLU A 170 2.19 -7.37 -13.34
N LEU A 171 2.21 -6.34 -12.48
CA LEU A 171 3.14 -5.22 -12.64
C LEU A 171 4.59 -5.62 -12.37
N GLN A 172 4.83 -6.56 -11.46
CA GLN A 172 6.15 -7.06 -11.12
C GLN A 172 6.66 -8.13 -12.10
N ALA A 173 5.80 -8.65 -12.99
CA ALA A 173 6.20 -9.65 -13.97
C ALA A 173 7.19 -9.04 -14.98
N THR A 174 8.28 -9.75 -15.24
CA THR A 174 9.22 -9.41 -16.31
C THR A 174 8.72 -9.98 -17.63
N GLU A 175 8.96 -9.30 -18.76
CA GLU A 175 8.63 -9.83 -20.09
C GLU A 175 9.26 -11.21 -20.35
N THR A 176 10.49 -11.40 -19.85
CA THR A 176 11.16 -12.70 -19.86
C THR A 176 11.33 -13.15 -18.41
N PRO A 177 10.77 -14.30 -18.02
CA PRO A 177 10.94 -14.84 -16.67
C PRO A 177 12.42 -14.93 -16.30
N ARG A 178 12.77 -14.36 -15.16
CA ARG A 178 14.13 -14.41 -14.60
C ARG A 178 14.10 -15.13 -13.28
N TRP A 179 15.08 -15.99 -13.08
CA TRP A 179 15.26 -16.71 -11.83
C TRP A 179 16.58 -16.32 -11.18
N ARG A 180 16.56 -16.25 -9.85
CA ARG A 180 17.72 -15.95 -9.01
C ARG A 180 17.96 -17.10 -8.06
N VAL A 181 19.23 -17.49 -7.91
CA VAL A 181 19.64 -18.48 -6.93
C VAL A 181 20.84 -17.93 -6.13
N VAL A 182 20.84 -18.14 -4.82
CA VAL A 182 21.95 -17.84 -3.93
C VAL A 182 22.64 -19.11 -3.51
N VAL A 183 23.93 -19.19 -3.75
CA VAL A 183 24.76 -20.40 -3.50
C VAL A 183 25.88 -20.04 -2.53
N GLU A 184 26.01 -20.81 -1.47
CA GLU A 184 27.15 -20.77 -0.58
C GLU A 184 28.20 -21.78 -1.06
N GLN A 185 29.34 -21.27 -1.49
CA GLN A 185 30.45 -22.06 -1.96
C GLN A 185 31.36 -22.51 -0.79
N ALA A 186 32.06 -23.62 -0.96
CA ALA A 186 33.11 -24.00 -0.01
C ALA A 186 34.26 -23.01 -0.05
N ALA A 187 34.91 -22.80 1.09
CA ALA A 187 36.09 -21.92 1.17
C ALA A 187 37.17 -22.35 0.18
N GLY A 188 37.64 -21.39 -0.63
CA GLY A 188 38.68 -21.67 -1.65
C GLY A 188 38.15 -22.18 -2.98
N SER A 189 36.82 -22.20 -3.21
CA SER A 189 36.27 -22.51 -4.53
C SER A 189 36.74 -21.51 -5.58
N PRO A 190 36.97 -21.93 -6.83
CA PRO A 190 37.38 -21.02 -7.90
C PRO A 190 36.24 -20.07 -8.28
N PRO A 191 36.58 -18.91 -8.84
CA PRO A 191 35.57 -17.99 -9.39
C PRO A 191 34.70 -18.70 -10.44
N VAL A 192 33.40 -18.41 -10.43
CA VAL A 192 32.44 -18.96 -11.39
C VAL A 192 32.22 -17.96 -12.51
N GLU A 193 32.54 -18.36 -13.73
CA GLU A 193 32.23 -17.56 -14.92
C GLU A 193 30.82 -17.86 -15.41
N ALA A 194 30.06 -16.81 -15.73
CA ALA A 194 28.69 -16.93 -16.21
C ALA A 194 28.57 -17.87 -17.42
N ALA A 195 29.51 -17.77 -18.37
CA ALA A 195 29.55 -18.62 -19.57
C ALA A 195 29.68 -20.13 -19.30
N SER A 196 30.22 -20.51 -18.13
CA SER A 196 30.41 -21.92 -17.75
C SER A 196 29.12 -22.60 -17.27
N LEU A 197 28.07 -21.84 -16.99
CA LEU A 197 26.84 -22.33 -16.36
C LEU A 197 25.89 -23.02 -17.34
N ASN A 198 26.09 -22.83 -18.65
CA ASN A 198 25.22 -23.35 -19.71
C ASN A 198 23.71 -22.97 -19.50
N LEU A 199 23.49 -21.72 -19.07
CA LEU A 199 22.16 -21.12 -18.84
C LEU A 199 21.92 -19.98 -19.85
N PRO A 200 20.67 -19.65 -20.17
CA PRO A 200 20.39 -18.51 -21.03
C PRO A 200 20.65 -17.19 -20.27
N ALA A 201 21.45 -16.30 -20.87
CA ALA A 201 21.81 -14.97 -20.36
C ALA A 201 22.08 -14.92 -18.84
N PRO A 202 23.01 -15.75 -18.30
CA PRO A 202 23.29 -15.77 -16.89
C PRO A 202 24.14 -14.56 -16.47
N THR A 203 23.85 -14.02 -15.28
CA THR A 203 24.74 -13.10 -14.57
C THR A 203 25.22 -13.77 -13.28
N VAL A 204 26.44 -13.43 -12.86
CA VAL A 204 27.06 -14.00 -11.67
C VAL A 204 27.65 -12.84 -10.85
N GLU A 205 27.21 -12.69 -9.63
CA GLU A 205 27.63 -11.63 -8.71
C GLU A 205 27.88 -12.23 -7.32
N LEU A 206 28.53 -11.48 -6.43
CA LEU A 206 28.63 -11.83 -5.02
C LEU A 206 27.75 -10.88 -4.20
N ASP A 207 27.03 -11.42 -3.24
CA ASP A 207 26.31 -10.60 -2.27
C ASP A 207 27.26 -10.06 -1.16
N ASP A 208 26.72 -9.22 -0.28
CA ASP A 208 27.48 -8.59 0.82
C ASP A 208 28.06 -9.63 1.81
N ALA A 209 27.55 -10.85 1.82
CA ALA A 209 28.05 -11.96 2.62
C ALA A 209 29.08 -12.84 1.85
N GLY A 210 29.42 -12.46 0.62
CA GLY A 210 30.35 -13.20 -0.25
C GLY A 210 29.75 -14.48 -0.84
N ARG A 211 28.42 -14.62 -0.85
CA ARG A 211 27.73 -15.75 -1.46
C ARG A 211 27.51 -15.48 -2.95
N LEU A 212 27.57 -16.55 -3.74
CA LEU A 212 27.37 -16.46 -5.18
C LEU A 212 25.89 -16.25 -5.49
N VAL A 213 25.58 -15.20 -6.24
CA VAL A 213 24.23 -14.90 -6.74
C VAL A 213 24.24 -15.12 -8.25
N ILE A 214 23.44 -16.05 -8.72
CA ILE A 214 23.28 -16.34 -10.14
C ILE A 214 21.87 -15.93 -10.55
N THR A 215 21.76 -15.12 -11.62
CA THR A 215 20.47 -14.77 -12.23
C THR A 215 20.48 -15.24 -13.69
N ALA A 216 19.41 -15.85 -14.14
CA ALA A 216 19.28 -16.29 -15.53
C ALA A 216 17.89 -15.89 -16.09
N ALA A 217 17.88 -15.28 -17.29
CA ALA A 217 16.67 -14.89 -17.98
C ALA A 217 16.26 -15.99 -18.97
N GLY A 218 14.96 -16.37 -18.96
CA GLY A 218 14.44 -17.44 -19.83
C GLY A 218 14.92 -18.85 -19.46
N ALA A 219 15.59 -19.01 -18.31
CA ALA A 219 15.97 -20.32 -17.81
C ALA A 219 14.77 -21.03 -17.18
N ASP A 220 14.76 -22.36 -17.32
CA ASP A 220 13.91 -23.21 -16.50
C ASP A 220 14.47 -23.24 -15.05
N GLU A 221 13.57 -23.19 -14.07
CA GLU A 221 13.90 -23.25 -12.64
C GLU A 221 14.78 -24.46 -12.31
N GLN A 222 14.47 -25.62 -12.87
CA GLN A 222 15.19 -26.88 -12.65
C GLN A 222 16.61 -26.84 -13.23
N ALA A 223 16.79 -26.19 -14.39
CA ALA A 223 18.10 -26.03 -15.01
C ALA A 223 18.98 -25.13 -14.13
N LEU A 224 18.43 -24.02 -13.61
CA LEU A 224 19.16 -23.13 -12.70
C LEU A 224 19.50 -23.82 -11.38
N LEU A 225 18.56 -24.54 -10.78
CA LEU A 225 18.77 -25.30 -9.55
C LEU A 225 19.87 -26.34 -9.73
N SER A 226 19.81 -27.09 -10.83
CA SER A 226 20.82 -28.12 -11.15
C SER A 226 22.22 -27.53 -11.37
N ALA A 227 22.32 -26.35 -11.98
CA ALA A 227 23.59 -25.64 -12.13
C ALA A 227 24.12 -25.18 -10.76
N ALA A 228 23.26 -24.59 -9.93
CA ALA A 228 23.60 -24.09 -8.61
C ALA A 228 24.09 -25.18 -7.64
N GLN A 229 23.44 -26.34 -7.63
CA GLN A 229 23.79 -27.47 -6.78
C GLN A 229 25.20 -28.04 -7.08
N ARG A 230 25.70 -27.88 -8.30
CA ARG A 230 27.07 -28.26 -8.67
C ARG A 230 28.13 -27.32 -8.10
N LEU A 231 27.75 -26.11 -7.75
CA LEU A 231 28.65 -25.04 -7.27
C LEU A 231 28.72 -24.96 -5.75
N GLY A 232 27.75 -25.47 -5.04
CA GLY A 232 27.70 -25.42 -3.60
C GLY A 232 26.31 -25.64 -3.01
N THR A 233 26.11 -25.18 -1.79
CA THR A 233 24.83 -25.29 -1.09
C THR A 233 23.89 -24.19 -1.51
N VAL A 234 22.75 -24.54 -2.09
CA VAL A 234 21.69 -23.59 -2.44
C VAL A 234 21.03 -23.07 -1.15
N ARG A 235 21.02 -21.77 -0.97
CA ARG A 235 20.42 -21.07 0.18
C ARG A 235 19.08 -20.48 -0.15
N GLU A 236 18.90 -19.98 -1.37
CA GLU A 236 17.71 -19.32 -1.84
C GLU A 236 17.52 -19.60 -3.33
N LEU A 237 16.29 -19.83 -3.76
CA LEU A 237 15.89 -19.90 -5.17
C LEU A 237 14.51 -19.25 -5.30
N GLY A 238 14.38 -18.35 -6.26
CA GLY A 238 13.11 -17.67 -6.49
C GLY A 238 13.09 -16.87 -7.79
N PRO A 239 11.91 -16.50 -8.26
CA PRO A 239 11.78 -15.63 -9.41
C PRO A 239 12.31 -14.21 -9.07
N VAL A 240 12.99 -13.60 -10.03
CA VAL A 240 13.31 -12.17 -9.99
C VAL A 240 12.04 -11.41 -10.37
N ARG A 241 11.59 -10.57 -9.48
CA ARG A 241 10.46 -9.66 -9.71
C ARG A 241 10.98 -8.23 -9.69
N HIS A 242 10.49 -7.40 -10.60
CA HIS A 242 10.71 -5.97 -10.48
C HIS A 242 10.06 -5.46 -9.19
N ARG A 243 10.80 -4.68 -8.43
CA ARG A 243 10.19 -3.95 -7.31
C ARG A 243 9.34 -2.82 -7.88
N LEU A 244 8.22 -2.51 -7.26
CA LEU A 244 7.41 -1.36 -7.67
C LEU A 244 8.25 -0.07 -7.70
N THR A 245 9.22 0.07 -6.82
CA THR A 245 10.19 1.18 -6.80
C THR A 245 10.99 1.31 -8.11
N GLU A 246 11.29 0.22 -8.79
CA GLU A 246 12.00 0.21 -10.08
C GLU A 246 11.05 0.67 -11.18
N ILE A 247 9.83 0.12 -11.21
CA ILE A 247 8.76 0.52 -12.13
C ILE A 247 8.45 2.02 -12.00
N PHE A 248 8.38 2.54 -10.76
CA PHE A 248 8.17 3.97 -10.51
C PHE A 248 9.30 4.87 -11.00
N ARG A 249 10.52 4.35 -11.14
CA ARG A 249 11.69 5.12 -11.68
C ARG A 249 11.79 5.07 -13.19
N GLU A 250 11.43 3.95 -13.80
CA GLU A 250 11.53 3.72 -15.24
C GLU A 250 10.38 4.38 -16.02
N VAL A 251 9.29 4.65 -15.35
CA VAL A 251 8.09 5.25 -15.84
C VAL A 251 8.05 6.75 -15.56
#